data_b3130e3488b3cc640fb3098ed396987b
#
_entry.id   b3130e3488b3cc640fb3098ed396987b
#
_cell.length_a   1.000
_cell.length_b   1.000
_cell.length_c   1.000
_cell.angle_alpha   90.00
_cell.angle_beta   90.00
_cell.angle_gamma   90.00
#
_symmetry.space_group_name_H-M   'P 1'
#
loop_
_entity.id
_entity.type
_entity.pdbx_description
1 polymer ?
#
loop_
_entity_poly.entity_id
_entity_poly.type
_entity_poly.pdbx_seq_one_letter_code
_entity_poly.pdbx_strand_id
1 'polypeptide(L)'
;MKKKIKVILLIIVLIIIAAVSYVWVTGYNMYTEAIAEESIEDKFSDIQEQENFTTIDEVPDIFIQAVVAVEDKRFYEHNGVDLLSIGRAVITNIRTLDLTEGGSTITQQIAKNLYFTQAKHFSRKVAEIYVARDIEDIYSKDEILEIYMNTNFYGSGYYGIYDAAVGYYEKEPSELSDYEATLLAGVPNAPSVYSPKVNLSLAEQRQSVVLDKMVESGYISQEKVDEIEAEQVTK
;
A
#
# COMPACT_ATOMS: atom_id res chain seq x y z
N MET A 1 -46.31 1.48 21.54
CA MET A 1 -45.05 0.76 21.28
C MET A 1 -44.38 1.19 19.95
N LYS A 2 -45.01 1.05 18.78
CA LYS A 2 -44.48 1.38 17.45
C LYS A 2 -43.96 2.84 17.32
N LYS A 3 -44.62 3.85 17.92
CA LYS A 3 -44.21 5.27 17.86
C LYS A 3 -42.93 5.53 18.65
N LYS A 4 -42.75 4.90 19.83
CA LYS A 4 -41.54 5.02 20.64
C LYS A 4 -40.31 4.39 19.91
N ILE A 5 -40.50 3.22 19.26
CA ILE A 5 -39.44 2.56 18.49
C ILE A 5 -38.98 3.46 17.32
N LYS A 6 -39.91 4.09 16.58
CA LYS A 6 -39.55 5.04 15.49
C LYS A 6 -38.74 6.22 15.99
N VAL A 7 -39.09 6.78 17.15
CA VAL A 7 -38.33 7.90 17.75
C VAL A 7 -36.93 7.46 18.14
N ILE A 8 -36.79 6.28 18.77
CA ILE A 8 -35.47 5.72 19.12
C ILE A 8 -34.62 5.52 17.88
N LEU A 9 -35.16 4.92 16.82
CA LEU A 9 -34.46 4.71 15.56
C LEU A 9 -34.03 6.04 14.94
N LEU A 10 -34.88 7.06 14.95
CA LEU A 10 -34.53 8.40 14.46
C LEU A 10 -33.35 9.01 15.26
N ILE A 11 -33.36 8.91 16.59
CA ILE A 11 -32.28 9.39 17.44
C ILE A 11 -30.97 8.66 17.12
N ILE A 12 -31.00 7.33 16.94
CA ILE A 12 -29.81 6.54 16.56
C ILE A 12 -29.27 7.02 15.22
N VAL A 13 -30.12 7.23 14.21
CA VAL A 13 -29.70 7.72 12.90
C VAL A 13 -29.05 9.10 13.00
N LEU A 14 -29.63 10.02 13.79
CA LEU A 14 -29.06 11.36 14.01
C LEU A 14 -27.70 11.28 14.70
N ILE A 15 -27.52 10.40 15.68
CA ILE A 15 -26.23 10.18 16.35
C ILE A 15 -25.20 9.65 15.36
N ILE A 16 -25.57 8.69 14.49
CA ILE A 16 -24.67 8.15 13.46
C ILE A 16 -24.27 9.24 12.48
N ILE A 17 -25.23 10.05 12.00
CA ILE A 17 -24.93 11.17 11.10
C ILE A 17 -23.97 12.17 11.76
N ALA A 18 -24.21 12.54 13.01
CA ALA A 18 -23.34 13.45 13.75
C ALA A 18 -21.92 12.89 13.92
N ALA A 19 -21.79 11.59 14.25
CA ALA A 19 -20.49 10.92 14.37
C ALA A 19 -19.74 10.86 13.04
N VAL A 20 -20.42 10.49 11.95
CA VAL A 20 -19.82 10.48 10.60
C VAL A 20 -19.38 11.89 10.19
N SER A 21 -20.24 12.89 10.41
CA SER A 21 -19.91 14.30 10.10
C SER A 21 -18.70 14.78 10.90
N TYR A 22 -18.62 14.42 12.18
CA TYR A 22 -17.48 14.76 13.03
C TYR A 22 -16.18 14.14 12.50
N VAL A 23 -16.19 12.85 12.17
CA VAL A 23 -15.02 12.14 11.58
C VAL A 23 -14.61 12.81 10.28
N TRP A 24 -15.57 13.16 9.43
CA TRP A 24 -15.30 13.79 8.14
C TRP A 24 -14.69 15.20 8.28
N VAL A 25 -15.28 16.05 9.11
CA VAL A 25 -14.75 17.40 9.37
C VAL A 25 -13.37 17.35 10.00
N THR A 26 -13.17 16.46 10.99
CA THR A 26 -11.85 16.29 11.62
C THR A 26 -10.81 15.80 10.62
N GLY A 27 -11.17 14.86 9.74
CA GLY A 27 -10.27 14.35 8.71
C GLY A 27 -9.92 15.39 7.64
N TYR A 28 -10.91 16.23 7.26
CA TYR A 28 -10.66 17.34 6.35
C TYR A 28 -9.72 18.40 6.97
N ASN A 29 -9.88 18.71 8.25
CA ASN A 29 -8.97 19.62 8.95
C ASN A 29 -7.55 19.04 9.01
N MET A 30 -7.41 17.74 9.32
CA MET A 30 -6.10 17.06 9.29
C MET A 30 -5.42 17.16 7.92
N TYR A 31 -6.19 16.96 6.86
CA TYR A 31 -5.71 17.11 5.48
C TYR A 31 -5.23 18.55 5.23
N THR A 32 -6.05 19.56 5.53
CA THR A 32 -5.71 20.97 5.25
C THR A 32 -4.51 21.45 6.06
N GLU A 33 -4.36 21.00 7.31
CA GLU A 33 -3.19 21.27 8.15
C GLU A 33 -1.94 20.63 7.57
N ALA A 34 -2.01 19.35 7.17
CA ALA A 34 -0.87 18.61 6.63
C ALA A 34 -0.34 19.23 5.32
N ILE A 35 -1.23 19.58 4.39
CA ILE A 35 -0.82 20.22 3.12
C ILE A 35 -0.35 21.68 3.32
N ALA A 36 -0.88 22.38 4.33
CA ALA A 36 -0.40 23.73 4.65
C ALA A 36 0.98 23.73 5.33
N GLU A 37 1.37 22.65 6.02
CA GLU A 37 2.69 22.46 6.61
C GLU A 37 3.74 22.16 5.54
N GLU A 38 3.41 21.28 4.59
CA GLU A 38 4.30 20.90 3.49
C GLU A 38 3.47 20.38 2.30
N SER A 39 3.66 20.97 1.12
CA SER A 39 2.92 20.58 -0.09
C SER A 39 3.30 19.18 -0.58
N ILE A 40 2.46 18.61 -1.44
CA ILE A 40 2.74 17.30 -2.06
C ILE A 40 3.96 17.43 -2.98
N GLU A 41 4.03 18.53 -3.73
CA GLU A 41 5.11 18.82 -4.66
C GLU A 41 6.45 18.94 -3.94
N ASP A 42 6.51 19.64 -2.80
CA ASP A 42 7.74 19.79 -2.01
C ASP A 42 8.19 18.43 -1.47
N LYS A 43 7.27 17.64 -0.87
CA LYS A 43 7.60 16.29 -0.38
C LYS A 43 8.09 15.34 -1.46
N PHE A 44 7.47 15.38 -2.64
CA PHE A 44 7.88 14.51 -3.75
C PHE A 44 9.22 14.95 -4.31
N SER A 45 9.46 16.27 -4.44
CA SER A 45 10.77 16.81 -4.83
C SER A 45 11.87 16.37 -3.86
N ASP A 46 11.66 16.51 -2.55
CA ASP A 46 12.61 16.08 -1.52
C ASP A 46 12.95 14.59 -1.60
N ILE A 47 11.96 13.73 -1.95
CA ILE A 47 12.18 12.31 -2.15
C ILE A 47 12.95 12.04 -3.44
N GLN A 48 12.60 12.72 -4.53
CA GLN A 48 13.25 12.56 -5.84
C GLN A 48 14.69 13.07 -5.86
N GLU A 49 15.05 14.02 -4.98
CA GLU A 49 16.41 14.54 -4.84
C GLU A 49 17.33 13.65 -3.99
N GLN A 50 16.83 12.57 -3.40
CA GLN A 50 17.67 11.64 -2.63
C GLN A 50 18.67 10.91 -3.52
N GLU A 51 19.91 10.75 -3.05
CA GLU A 51 20.99 10.09 -3.79
C GLU A 51 20.63 8.66 -4.25
N ASN A 52 19.81 7.96 -3.46
CA ASN A 52 19.39 6.58 -3.69
C ASN A 52 17.97 6.50 -4.30
N PHE A 53 17.46 7.60 -4.87
CA PHE A 53 16.17 7.55 -5.55
C PHE A 53 16.26 6.64 -6.77
N THR A 54 15.36 5.71 -6.86
CA THR A 54 15.28 4.71 -7.93
C THR A 54 14.08 4.99 -8.80
N THR A 55 14.27 5.16 -10.10
CA THR A 55 13.20 5.34 -11.08
C THR A 55 12.54 4.00 -11.44
N ILE A 56 11.36 4.06 -12.05
CA ILE A 56 10.63 2.84 -12.44
C ILE A 56 11.40 1.98 -13.44
N ASP A 57 12.21 2.61 -14.29
CA ASP A 57 13.05 1.92 -15.29
C ASP A 57 14.28 1.23 -14.69
N GLU A 58 14.61 1.53 -13.44
CA GLU A 58 15.74 0.95 -12.70
C GLU A 58 15.36 -0.25 -11.82
N VAL A 59 14.13 -0.73 -11.93
CA VAL A 59 13.67 -1.96 -11.30
C VAL A 59 13.15 -2.94 -12.35
N PRO A 60 13.23 -4.26 -12.11
CA PRO A 60 12.62 -5.24 -13.02
C PRO A 60 11.11 -5.06 -13.11
N ASP A 61 10.52 -5.17 -14.30
CA ASP A 61 9.06 -5.11 -14.51
C ASP A 61 8.28 -6.01 -13.57
N ILE A 62 8.83 -7.20 -13.27
CA ILE A 62 8.21 -8.16 -12.37
C ILE A 62 8.04 -7.63 -10.94
N PHE A 63 8.94 -6.73 -10.47
CA PHE A 63 8.79 -6.07 -9.17
C PHE A 63 7.55 -5.17 -9.16
N ILE A 64 7.39 -4.33 -10.18
CA ILE A 64 6.23 -3.42 -10.32
C ILE A 64 4.93 -4.22 -10.41
N GLN A 65 4.92 -5.26 -11.25
CA GLN A 65 3.77 -6.16 -11.41
C GLN A 65 3.41 -6.84 -10.08
N ALA A 66 4.40 -7.28 -9.31
CA ALA A 66 4.21 -7.91 -8.00
C ALA A 66 3.60 -6.94 -6.99
N VAL A 67 4.14 -5.71 -6.89
CA VAL A 67 3.61 -4.65 -6.03
C VAL A 67 2.15 -4.36 -6.37
N VAL A 68 1.85 -4.11 -7.66
CA VAL A 68 0.48 -3.82 -8.11
C VAL A 68 -0.46 -5.01 -7.83
N ALA A 69 -0.03 -6.23 -8.12
CA ALA A 69 -0.86 -7.43 -7.93
C ALA A 69 -1.24 -7.65 -6.46
N VAL A 70 -0.32 -7.40 -5.52
CA VAL A 70 -0.53 -7.73 -4.10
C VAL A 70 -1.10 -6.58 -3.28
N GLU A 71 -0.75 -5.34 -3.62
CA GLU A 71 -1.16 -4.16 -2.86
C GLU A 71 -2.40 -3.48 -3.45
N ASP A 72 -2.48 -3.37 -4.78
CA ASP A 72 -3.53 -2.60 -5.44
C ASP A 72 -3.79 -3.10 -6.87
N LYS A 73 -4.44 -4.25 -7.00
CA LYS A 73 -4.69 -4.94 -8.28
C LYS A 73 -5.26 -4.04 -9.39
N ARG A 74 -5.99 -2.99 -9.01
CA ARG A 74 -6.65 -2.08 -9.95
C ARG A 74 -6.02 -0.69 -9.96
N PHE A 75 -4.76 -0.58 -9.57
CA PHE A 75 -4.03 0.68 -9.43
C PHE A 75 -4.18 1.59 -10.65
N TYR A 76 -4.06 1.05 -11.85
CA TYR A 76 -4.18 1.81 -13.11
C TYR A 76 -5.63 2.16 -13.51
N GLU A 77 -6.65 1.69 -12.76
CA GLU A 77 -8.07 1.85 -13.11
C GLU A 77 -8.81 2.89 -12.25
N HIS A 78 -8.24 3.30 -11.12
CA HIS A 78 -8.88 4.23 -10.18
C HIS A 78 -8.06 5.50 -10.01
N ASN A 79 -8.64 6.51 -9.33
CA ASN A 79 -8.02 7.79 -9.03
C ASN A 79 -7.90 7.98 -7.50
N GLY A 80 -6.87 7.39 -6.90
CA GLY A 80 -6.51 7.49 -5.48
C GLY A 80 -7.33 6.61 -4.55
N VAL A 81 -8.58 6.27 -4.89
CA VAL A 81 -9.48 5.45 -4.06
C VAL A 81 -10.18 4.39 -4.89
N ASP A 82 -10.08 3.13 -4.49
CA ASP A 82 -10.79 2.02 -5.12
C ASP A 82 -12.02 1.60 -4.29
N LEU A 83 -13.19 2.12 -4.62
CA LEU A 83 -14.45 1.77 -3.94
C LEU A 83 -14.86 0.30 -4.14
N LEU A 84 -14.49 -0.32 -5.27
CA LEU A 84 -14.79 -1.73 -5.51
C LEU A 84 -13.91 -2.63 -4.64
N SER A 85 -12.64 -2.33 -4.49
CA SER A 85 -11.73 -3.06 -3.59
C SER A 85 -12.14 -2.87 -2.12
N ILE A 86 -12.53 -1.67 -1.70
CA ILE A 86 -13.09 -1.43 -0.37
C ILE A 86 -14.35 -2.29 -0.14
N GLY A 87 -15.28 -2.30 -1.11
CA GLY A 87 -16.50 -3.12 -1.03
C GLY A 87 -16.19 -4.62 -0.94
N ARG A 88 -15.23 -5.11 -1.72
CA ARG A 88 -14.77 -6.50 -1.68
C ARG A 88 -14.16 -6.84 -0.32
N ALA A 89 -13.21 -6.02 0.16
CA ALA A 89 -12.56 -6.22 1.45
C ALA A 89 -13.57 -6.26 2.62
N VAL A 90 -14.57 -5.39 2.63
CA VAL A 90 -15.64 -5.41 3.64
C VAL A 90 -16.42 -6.73 3.60
N ILE A 91 -16.80 -7.21 2.40
CA ILE A 91 -17.55 -8.48 2.26
C ILE A 91 -16.69 -9.67 2.70
N THR A 92 -15.41 -9.72 2.30
CA THR A 92 -14.49 -10.79 2.68
C THR A 92 -14.28 -10.81 4.19
N ASN A 93 -13.96 -9.68 4.81
CA ASN A 93 -13.72 -9.58 6.26
C ASN A 93 -14.97 -9.94 7.09
N ILE A 94 -16.17 -9.60 6.61
CA ILE A 94 -17.41 -10.04 7.26
C ILE A 94 -17.61 -11.56 7.15
N ARG A 95 -17.26 -12.16 6.00
CA ARG A 95 -17.43 -13.62 5.79
C ARG A 95 -16.42 -14.44 6.56
N THR A 96 -15.18 -13.96 6.64
CA THR A 96 -14.09 -14.66 7.35
C THR A 96 -14.09 -14.38 8.85
N LEU A 97 -14.82 -13.36 9.30
CA LEU A 97 -14.78 -12.82 10.67
C LEU A 97 -13.36 -12.41 11.08
N ASP A 98 -12.52 -12.04 10.11
CA ASP A 98 -11.14 -11.63 10.31
C ASP A 98 -10.81 -10.46 9.36
N LEU A 99 -9.78 -9.68 9.69
CA LEU A 99 -9.28 -8.58 8.87
C LEU A 99 -8.21 -9.09 7.87
N THR A 100 -8.64 -9.97 6.97
CA THR A 100 -7.75 -10.67 6.03
C THR A 100 -7.45 -9.86 4.78
N GLU A 101 -8.35 -9.00 4.34
CA GLU A 101 -8.15 -8.14 3.16
C GLU A 101 -8.09 -6.67 3.53
N GLY A 102 -7.06 -5.97 3.03
CA GLY A 102 -6.95 -4.51 3.03
C GLY A 102 -7.68 -3.91 1.82
N GLY A 103 -8.29 -2.75 2.02
CA GLY A 103 -8.95 -1.99 0.95
C GLY A 103 -8.27 -0.63 0.69
N SER A 104 -7.04 -0.43 1.15
CA SER A 104 -6.29 0.81 0.90
C SER A 104 -5.51 0.70 -0.40
N THR A 105 -5.51 1.76 -1.21
CA THR A 105 -4.72 1.84 -2.44
C THR A 105 -3.24 2.15 -2.14
N ILE A 106 -2.36 1.94 -3.14
CA ILE A 106 -0.96 2.37 -3.10
C ILE A 106 -0.87 3.86 -2.75
N THR A 107 -1.64 4.70 -3.42
CA THR A 107 -1.64 6.15 -3.20
C THR A 107 -2.10 6.53 -1.78
N GLN A 108 -3.07 5.82 -1.21
CA GLN A 108 -3.46 6.01 0.19
C GLN A 108 -2.37 5.56 1.18
N GLN A 109 -1.56 4.56 0.82
CA GLN A 109 -0.42 4.15 1.64
C GLN A 109 0.68 5.21 1.64
N ILE A 110 0.96 5.84 0.48
CA ILE A 110 1.87 6.99 0.38
C ILE A 110 1.35 8.13 1.27
N ALA A 111 0.09 8.54 1.11
CA ALA A 111 -0.52 9.59 1.92
C ALA A 111 -0.36 9.32 3.42
N LYS A 112 -0.62 8.09 3.86
CA LYS A 112 -0.42 7.66 5.25
C LYS A 112 1.04 7.79 5.69
N ASN A 113 1.97 7.30 4.88
CA ASN A 113 3.39 7.22 5.24
C ASN A 113 4.04 8.61 5.28
N LEU A 114 3.68 9.50 4.37
CA LEU A 114 4.28 10.84 4.28
C LEU A 114 3.67 11.86 5.25
N TYR A 115 2.36 11.76 5.54
CA TYR A 115 1.66 12.80 6.31
C TYR A 115 1.08 12.34 7.65
N PHE A 116 0.74 11.05 7.81
CA PHE A 116 -0.12 10.59 8.91
C PHE A 116 0.44 9.42 9.73
N THR A 117 1.75 9.23 9.77
CA THR A 117 2.40 8.10 10.45
C THR A 117 2.04 8.00 11.94
N GLN A 118 1.89 9.13 12.63
CA GLN A 118 1.62 9.20 14.08
C GLN A 118 0.13 9.26 14.43
N ALA A 119 -0.74 9.45 13.44
CA ALA A 119 -2.17 9.62 13.70
C ALA A 119 -2.89 8.28 13.88
N LYS A 120 -3.53 8.07 15.05
CA LYS A 120 -4.27 6.85 15.40
C LYS A 120 -5.79 7.02 15.40
N HIS A 121 -6.34 7.96 14.61
CA HIS A 121 -7.76 8.28 14.60
C HIS A 121 -8.45 7.80 13.32
N PHE A 122 -9.73 7.46 13.40
CA PHE A 122 -10.54 7.11 12.20
C PHE A 122 -10.58 8.23 11.16
N SER A 123 -10.54 9.50 11.61
CA SER A 123 -10.47 10.68 10.73
C SER A 123 -9.21 10.73 9.86
N ARG A 124 -8.11 10.08 10.26
CA ARG A 124 -6.93 9.91 9.40
C ARG A 124 -7.29 9.30 8.04
N LYS A 125 -8.17 8.29 8.02
CA LYS A 125 -8.56 7.65 6.74
C LYS A 125 -9.26 8.60 5.79
N VAL A 126 -10.00 9.57 6.32
CA VAL A 126 -10.60 10.65 5.51
C VAL A 126 -9.51 11.58 4.97
N ALA A 127 -8.52 11.97 5.80
CA ALA A 127 -7.40 12.79 5.36
C ALA A 127 -6.57 12.08 4.27
N GLU A 128 -6.27 10.78 4.43
CA GLU A 128 -5.59 9.96 3.43
C GLU A 128 -6.34 9.96 2.08
N ILE A 129 -7.68 9.93 2.07
CA ILE A 129 -8.49 9.99 0.85
C ILE A 129 -8.29 11.32 0.11
N TYR A 130 -8.27 12.46 0.82
CA TYR A 130 -8.05 13.77 0.19
C TYR A 130 -6.64 13.88 -0.38
N VAL A 131 -5.60 13.58 0.41
CA VAL A 131 -4.21 13.59 -0.07
C VAL A 131 -4.01 12.63 -1.24
N ALA A 132 -4.56 11.42 -1.18
CA ALA A 132 -4.42 10.46 -2.26
C ALA A 132 -5.06 10.94 -3.58
N ARG A 133 -6.17 11.67 -3.52
CA ARG A 133 -6.78 12.26 -4.71
C ARG A 133 -5.93 13.39 -5.28
N ASP A 134 -5.42 14.27 -4.42
CA ASP A 134 -4.56 15.36 -4.87
C ASP A 134 -3.27 14.83 -5.51
N ILE A 135 -2.66 13.76 -4.95
CA ILE A 135 -1.50 13.08 -5.55
C ILE A 135 -1.85 12.60 -6.98
N GLU A 136 -2.97 11.93 -7.16
CA GLU A 136 -3.39 11.40 -8.47
C GLU A 136 -3.82 12.49 -9.47
N ASP A 137 -4.20 13.67 -8.98
CA ASP A 137 -4.51 14.82 -9.83
C ASP A 137 -3.23 15.52 -10.34
N ILE A 138 -2.09 15.35 -9.66
CA ILE A 138 -0.81 16.01 -9.95
C ILE A 138 0.16 15.07 -10.67
N TYR A 139 0.25 13.80 -10.25
CA TYR A 139 1.27 12.84 -10.69
C TYR A 139 0.70 11.68 -11.48
N SER A 140 1.49 11.17 -12.42
CA SER A 140 1.18 9.95 -13.17
C SER A 140 1.28 8.70 -12.29
N LYS A 141 0.71 7.60 -12.73
CA LYS A 141 0.76 6.32 -12.03
C LYS A 141 2.18 5.82 -11.81
N ASP A 142 3.05 6.02 -12.78
CA ASP A 142 4.44 5.58 -12.69
C ASP A 142 5.23 6.43 -11.68
N GLU A 143 5.06 7.76 -11.65
CA GLU A 143 5.63 8.64 -10.63
C GLU A 143 5.13 8.27 -9.22
N ILE A 144 3.86 7.91 -9.07
CA ILE A 144 3.29 7.44 -7.79
C ILE A 144 3.95 6.12 -7.35
N LEU A 145 4.19 5.18 -8.27
CA LEU A 145 4.91 3.94 -7.96
C LEU A 145 6.36 4.18 -7.57
N GLU A 146 7.05 5.13 -8.23
CA GLU A 146 8.40 5.56 -7.84
C GLU A 146 8.42 6.06 -6.40
N ILE A 147 7.52 6.97 -6.03
CA ILE A 147 7.43 7.45 -4.65
C ILE A 147 7.10 6.31 -3.67
N TYR A 148 6.20 5.40 -4.06
CA TYR A 148 5.85 4.24 -3.24
C TYR A 148 7.08 3.37 -2.94
N MET A 149 7.82 2.96 -3.97
CA MET A 149 8.95 2.04 -3.80
C MET A 149 10.14 2.70 -3.09
N ASN A 150 10.31 4.02 -3.20
CA ASN A 150 11.39 4.75 -2.55
C ASN A 150 11.08 5.16 -1.09
N THR A 151 9.80 5.15 -0.67
CA THR A 151 9.40 5.58 0.68
C THR A 151 8.97 4.46 1.61
N ASN A 152 8.74 3.26 1.09
CA ASN A 152 8.32 2.15 1.93
C ASN A 152 9.47 1.64 2.81
N PHE A 153 9.06 1.18 3.99
CA PHE A 153 9.95 0.46 4.88
C PHE A 153 9.96 -1.04 4.52
N TYR A 154 11.14 -1.55 4.21
CA TYR A 154 11.36 -2.96 3.85
C TYR A 154 11.88 -3.81 5.00
N GLY A 155 11.83 -3.33 6.25
CA GLY A 155 12.36 -4.04 7.41
C GLY A 155 13.88 -3.89 7.57
N SER A 156 14.42 -4.39 8.69
CA SER A 156 15.87 -4.38 9.02
C SER A 156 16.57 -3.01 8.90
N GLY A 157 15.80 -1.92 8.95
CA GLY A 157 16.32 -0.55 8.83
C GLY A 157 16.35 -0.01 7.40
N TYR A 158 15.91 -0.76 6.40
CA TYR A 158 15.93 -0.34 5.00
C TYR A 158 14.67 0.42 4.61
N TYR A 159 14.84 1.65 4.16
CA TYR A 159 13.83 2.51 3.57
C TYR A 159 14.12 2.71 2.09
N GLY A 160 13.13 2.47 1.25
CA GLY A 160 13.29 2.48 -0.20
C GLY A 160 13.86 1.19 -0.77
N ILE A 161 13.56 0.99 -2.07
CA ILE A 161 13.93 -0.23 -2.81
C ILE A 161 15.44 -0.36 -2.99
N TYR A 162 16.16 0.77 -3.14
CA TYR A 162 17.60 0.77 -3.26
C TYR A 162 18.27 0.17 -2.00
N ASP A 163 17.96 0.75 -0.84
CA ASP A 163 18.51 0.27 0.42
C ASP A 163 18.13 -1.19 0.69
N ALA A 164 16.93 -1.61 0.30
CA ALA A 164 16.47 -2.98 0.43
C ALA A 164 17.27 -3.94 -0.48
N ALA A 165 17.47 -3.59 -1.76
CA ALA A 165 18.20 -4.41 -2.72
C ALA A 165 19.68 -4.57 -2.29
N VAL A 166 20.34 -3.48 -2.01
CA VAL A 166 21.74 -3.49 -1.53
C VAL A 166 21.83 -4.19 -0.17
N GLY A 167 20.93 -3.89 0.74
CA GLY A 167 20.98 -4.41 2.10
C GLY A 167 20.67 -5.90 2.21
N TYR A 168 19.80 -6.44 1.40
CA TYR A 168 19.45 -7.87 1.45
C TYR A 168 20.29 -8.73 0.50
N TYR A 169 20.65 -8.19 -0.68
CA TYR A 169 21.22 -8.99 -1.77
C TYR A 169 22.56 -8.47 -2.30
N GLU A 170 23.06 -7.32 -1.79
CA GLU A 170 24.30 -6.68 -2.28
C GLU A 170 24.25 -6.36 -3.79
N LYS A 171 23.06 -5.96 -4.28
CA LYS A 171 22.75 -5.69 -5.70
C LYS A 171 22.09 -4.34 -5.86
N GLU A 172 22.29 -3.73 -7.03
CA GLU A 172 21.44 -2.63 -7.49
C GLU A 172 20.00 -3.12 -7.74
N PRO A 173 18.98 -2.26 -7.61
CA PRO A 173 17.59 -2.66 -7.87
C PRO A 173 17.37 -3.32 -9.23
N SER A 174 18.03 -2.84 -10.29
CA SER A 174 17.95 -3.41 -11.65
C SER A 174 18.53 -4.82 -11.80
N GLU A 175 19.34 -5.25 -10.84
CA GLU A 175 19.99 -6.58 -10.84
C GLU A 175 19.23 -7.64 -10.04
N LEU A 176 18.10 -7.25 -9.43
CA LEU A 176 17.26 -8.19 -8.68
C LEU A 176 16.76 -9.31 -9.59
N SER A 177 16.92 -10.56 -9.16
CA SER A 177 16.28 -11.69 -9.84
C SER A 177 14.76 -11.66 -9.61
N ASP A 178 14.02 -12.45 -10.39
CA ASP A 178 12.56 -12.56 -10.25
C ASP A 178 12.16 -13.02 -8.85
N TYR A 179 12.92 -13.93 -8.26
CA TYR A 179 12.74 -14.37 -6.87
C TYR A 179 12.96 -13.22 -5.88
N GLU A 180 14.06 -12.48 -6.00
CA GLU A 180 14.42 -11.39 -5.09
C GLU A 180 13.40 -10.23 -5.21
N ALA A 181 13.01 -9.87 -6.42
CA ALA A 181 12.05 -8.82 -6.72
C ALA A 181 10.64 -9.13 -6.15
N THR A 182 10.13 -10.34 -6.39
CA THR A 182 8.81 -10.76 -5.91
C THR A 182 8.78 -10.94 -4.40
N LEU A 183 9.89 -11.37 -3.78
CA LEU A 183 10.02 -11.44 -2.33
C LEU A 183 9.97 -10.04 -1.70
N LEU A 184 10.76 -9.09 -2.23
CA LEU A 184 10.77 -7.71 -1.72
C LEU A 184 9.42 -7.03 -1.86
N ALA A 185 8.67 -7.28 -2.94
CA ALA A 185 7.31 -6.75 -3.11
C ALA A 185 6.34 -7.18 -2.00
N GLY A 186 6.59 -8.32 -1.35
CA GLY A 186 5.79 -8.83 -0.24
C GLY A 186 6.10 -8.21 1.12
N VAL A 187 7.31 -7.68 1.32
CA VAL A 187 7.81 -7.23 2.62
C VAL A 187 7.02 -6.06 3.23
N PRO A 188 6.62 -5.00 2.48
CA PRO A 188 5.96 -3.82 3.04
C PRO A 188 4.64 -4.10 3.79
N ASN A 189 4.00 -5.24 3.55
CA ASN A 189 2.78 -5.65 4.27
C ASN A 189 2.98 -5.78 5.79
N ALA A 190 4.10 -6.38 6.23
CA ALA A 190 4.52 -6.45 7.63
C ALA A 190 6.06 -6.53 7.73
N PRO A 191 6.78 -5.40 7.57
CA PRO A 191 8.21 -5.39 7.38
C PRO A 191 9.02 -6.03 8.52
N SER A 192 8.52 -5.88 9.76
CA SER A 192 9.15 -6.50 10.93
C SER A 192 8.99 -8.03 10.99
N VAL A 193 8.04 -8.58 10.23
CA VAL A 193 7.74 -10.02 10.18
C VAL A 193 8.34 -10.65 8.92
N TYR A 194 8.19 -9.99 7.79
CA TYR A 194 8.56 -10.50 6.46
C TYR A 194 9.95 -10.05 5.98
N SER A 195 10.74 -9.38 6.84
CA SER A 195 12.15 -9.11 6.53
C SER A 195 12.93 -10.41 6.35
N PRO A 196 13.60 -10.65 5.21
CA PRO A 196 14.39 -11.88 4.97
C PRO A 196 15.47 -12.12 6.02
N LYS A 197 16.09 -11.06 6.56
CA LYS A 197 17.09 -11.15 7.64
C LYS A 197 16.49 -11.56 8.99
N VAL A 198 15.19 -11.34 9.20
CA VAL A 198 14.50 -11.71 10.45
C VAL A 198 13.94 -13.12 10.34
N ASN A 199 13.23 -13.42 9.26
CA ASN A 199 12.65 -14.74 9.05
C ASN A 199 12.41 -15.00 7.56
N LEU A 200 13.37 -15.61 6.90
CA LEU A 200 13.29 -15.93 5.48
C LEU A 200 12.09 -16.82 5.14
N SER A 201 11.78 -17.82 5.97
CA SER A 201 10.63 -18.70 5.71
C SER A 201 9.29 -17.98 5.72
N LEU A 202 9.10 -16.96 6.59
CA LEU A 202 7.89 -16.15 6.56
C LEU A 202 7.87 -15.18 5.37
N ALA A 203 9.05 -14.65 4.97
CA ALA A 203 9.17 -13.85 3.76
C ALA A 203 8.76 -14.64 2.52
N GLU A 204 9.23 -15.91 2.40
CA GLU A 204 8.88 -16.82 1.30
C GLU A 204 7.40 -17.23 1.32
N GLN A 205 6.82 -17.48 2.48
CA GLN A 205 5.38 -17.71 2.60
C GLN A 205 4.58 -16.48 2.12
N ARG A 206 5.06 -15.28 2.42
CA ARG A 206 4.45 -14.05 1.91
C ARG A 206 4.66 -13.91 0.40
N GLN A 207 5.83 -14.26 -0.11
CA GLN A 207 6.12 -14.29 -1.54
C GLN A 207 5.16 -15.23 -2.30
N SER A 208 4.87 -16.43 -1.78
CA SER A 208 3.89 -17.33 -2.40
C SER A 208 2.53 -16.64 -2.56
N VAL A 209 2.09 -15.84 -1.58
CA VAL A 209 0.87 -15.04 -1.70
C VAL A 209 0.98 -13.97 -2.80
N VAL A 210 2.16 -13.34 -2.95
CA VAL A 210 2.43 -12.38 -4.04
C VAL A 210 2.31 -13.07 -5.39
N LEU A 211 2.97 -14.21 -5.57
CA LEU A 211 2.96 -15.00 -6.80
C LEU A 211 1.54 -15.45 -7.17
N ASP A 212 0.76 -15.94 -6.20
CA ASP A 212 -0.65 -16.28 -6.40
C ASP A 212 -1.45 -15.08 -6.92
N LYS A 213 -1.23 -13.88 -6.34
CA LYS A 213 -1.90 -12.66 -6.79
C LYS A 213 -1.46 -12.22 -8.19
N MET A 214 -0.20 -12.42 -8.56
CA MET A 214 0.30 -12.16 -9.90
C MET A 214 -0.36 -13.09 -10.93
N VAL A 215 -0.53 -14.38 -10.62
CA VAL A 215 -1.27 -15.32 -11.47
C VAL A 215 -2.74 -14.94 -11.59
N GLU A 216 -3.42 -14.64 -10.48
CA GLU A 216 -4.82 -14.19 -10.45
C GLU A 216 -5.04 -12.89 -11.26
N SER A 217 -4.00 -12.07 -11.39
CA SER A 217 -4.02 -10.80 -12.13
C SER A 217 -3.58 -10.96 -13.59
N GLY A 218 -3.09 -12.15 -13.97
CA GLY A 218 -2.63 -12.45 -15.31
C GLY A 218 -1.26 -11.86 -15.68
N TYR A 219 -0.46 -11.44 -14.68
CA TYR A 219 0.89 -10.93 -14.90
C TYR A 219 1.88 -12.05 -15.23
N ILE A 220 1.75 -13.19 -14.57
CA ILE A 220 2.62 -14.36 -14.81
C ILE A 220 1.78 -15.64 -14.95
N SER A 221 2.38 -16.68 -15.56
CA SER A 221 1.81 -18.03 -15.63
C SER A 221 2.22 -18.86 -14.40
N GLN A 222 1.53 -20.00 -14.18
CA GLN A 222 1.93 -20.95 -13.15
C GLN A 222 3.33 -21.54 -13.42
N GLU A 223 3.71 -21.75 -14.67
CA GLU A 223 5.05 -22.20 -15.06
C GLU A 223 6.13 -21.20 -14.60
N LYS A 224 5.84 -19.88 -14.70
CA LYS A 224 6.75 -18.84 -14.20
C LYS A 224 6.86 -18.85 -12.67
N VAL A 225 5.79 -19.16 -11.95
CA VAL A 225 5.84 -19.37 -10.49
C VAL A 225 6.80 -20.52 -10.16
N ASP A 226 6.67 -21.66 -10.85
CA ASP A 226 7.52 -22.84 -10.62
C ASP A 226 9.01 -22.51 -10.89
N GLU A 227 9.31 -21.67 -11.90
CA GLU A 227 10.67 -21.17 -12.17
C GLU A 227 11.22 -20.31 -11.02
N ILE A 228 10.42 -19.35 -10.53
CA ILE A 228 10.81 -18.44 -9.43
C ILE A 228 11.06 -19.24 -8.14
N GLU A 229 10.19 -20.20 -7.82
CA GLU A 229 10.35 -21.05 -6.64
C GLU A 229 11.58 -21.98 -6.77
N ALA A 230 11.96 -22.40 -7.98
CA ALA A 230 13.15 -23.19 -8.21
C ALA A 230 14.47 -22.42 -7.95
N GLU A 231 14.47 -21.09 -8.13
CA GLU A 231 15.64 -20.25 -7.78
C GLU A 231 15.96 -20.30 -6.29
N GLN A 232 14.96 -20.46 -5.42
CA GLN A 232 15.12 -20.58 -3.97
C GLN A 232 16.02 -21.74 -3.58
N VAL A 233 15.91 -22.87 -4.28
CA VAL A 233 16.61 -24.13 -3.92
C VAL A 233 18.10 -24.09 -4.26
N THR A 234 18.53 -23.11 -5.08
CA THR A 234 19.90 -23.03 -5.61
C THR A 234 20.80 -22.04 -4.85
N LYS A 235 20.27 -21.31 -3.87
CA LYS A 235 20.99 -20.36 -2.98
C LYS A 235 21.19 -20.92 -1.58
#